data_a21d0c70b5c117f4e8ba05196e64b3f0
#
_entry.id   a21d0c70b5c117f4e8ba05196e64b3f0
#
_cell.length_a   1.000
_cell.length_b   1.000
_cell.length_c   1.000
_cell.angle_alpha   90.00
_cell.angle_beta   90.00
_cell.angle_gamma   90.00
#
_symmetry.space_group_name_H-M   'P 1'
#
loop_
_entity.id
_entity.type
_entity.pdbx_description
1 polymer ?
#
loop_
_entity_poly.entity_id
_entity_poly.type
_entity_poly.pdbx_seq_one_letter_code
_entity_poly.pdbx_strand_id
1 'polypeptide(L)'
;LVFFSFSLSSIVFVIITAYSYDNIGLSEKNKTPIDHVIVISQGRRSFDNYFGSYEESNGFPKNVSIPINPFEFSPSFQNFTISLSFKSNNSNAGKESFLINKGGIGKETPGNNLNFGIWLNEKEHLTAGFESKNGKDFFVVSQNKYLDNNWHHVLLTYNKSVLKLFVDKKLQAEKNTQGDIPDDNNLPFIRLGANFLKQNNFYVGSIDNVLLWNRSLNENEISSFFTTKYIPPGSIVDVRLSTTNIKYLNTNFPLNFNGTNYFDLKTIPNITEGLIEPFHLKNTKTPNLKYGPVVYEKSYNFGFMDGFIFAQNDNKIKQNDIAKKDNHTIVMGYYNNSEIGPYWYLASNFVLADNFFSATTQTDLTNNLHLFTSEEGNFKKYVPSTGLSINSTVLDLLEKKRIPWKIYVENYDFSLNYTNENESSKRYLTLNPILGIPRFVDNATLNGRIQDLSNYFHDLKHNLPSVSYIILPDSQESSPKDILKGQESVVSLIISLMQSKYWNNSLFILTYSGSGGWYDHVSPPQNSEFEHGFRVPTLFISPYSHEGIVDS
;
A
#
# COMPACT_ATOMS: atom_id res chain seq x y z
N LEU A 1 -20.77 -6.57 4.67
CA LEU A 1 -19.81 -6.87 3.60
C LEU A 1 -18.50 -7.24 4.26
N VAL A 2 -18.12 -8.52 4.19
CA VAL A 2 -16.84 -9.03 4.69
C VAL A 2 -15.88 -8.92 3.52
N PHE A 3 -14.87 -8.06 3.64
CA PHE A 3 -13.80 -7.94 2.64
C PHE A 3 -12.92 -9.18 2.70
N PHE A 4 -13.02 -10.04 1.71
CA PHE A 4 -12.02 -11.07 1.47
C PHE A 4 -11.03 -10.53 0.42
N SER A 5 -9.80 -10.27 0.83
CA SER A 5 -8.70 -10.12 -0.13
C SER A 5 -8.37 -11.49 -0.70
N PHE A 6 -8.84 -11.78 -1.90
CA PHE A 6 -8.48 -13.01 -2.59
C PHE A 6 -7.14 -12.82 -3.32
N SER A 7 -6.15 -13.66 -3.01
CA SER A 7 -5.00 -13.82 -3.90
C SER A 7 -5.44 -14.56 -5.18
N LEU A 8 -4.73 -14.36 -6.29
CA LEU A 8 -5.04 -15.05 -7.55
C LEU A 8 -5.05 -16.58 -7.39
N SER A 9 -4.21 -17.12 -6.48
CA SER A 9 -4.24 -18.53 -6.07
C SER A 9 -5.57 -18.92 -5.43
N SER A 10 -6.23 -18.01 -4.71
CA SER A 10 -7.54 -18.23 -4.12
C SER A 10 -8.66 -18.28 -5.18
N ILE A 11 -8.57 -17.47 -6.23
CA ILE A 11 -9.53 -17.48 -7.34
C ILE A 11 -9.44 -18.81 -8.10
N VAL A 12 -8.23 -19.27 -8.42
CA VAL A 12 -8.01 -20.58 -9.03
C VAL A 12 -8.47 -21.70 -8.09
N PHE A 13 -8.27 -21.56 -6.78
CA PHE A 13 -8.73 -22.51 -5.77
C PHE A 13 -10.27 -22.57 -5.68
N VAL A 14 -10.97 -21.44 -5.77
CA VAL A 14 -12.44 -21.38 -5.81
C VAL A 14 -12.97 -22.10 -7.05
N ILE A 15 -12.33 -21.92 -8.20
CA ILE A 15 -12.71 -22.63 -9.44
C ILE A 15 -12.42 -24.13 -9.30
N ILE A 16 -11.29 -24.53 -8.70
CA ILE A 16 -10.95 -25.94 -8.43
C ILE A 16 -11.92 -26.56 -7.41
N THR A 17 -12.37 -25.81 -6.40
CA THR A 17 -13.36 -26.32 -5.44
C THR A 17 -14.74 -26.48 -6.09
N ALA A 18 -15.14 -25.60 -7.00
CA ALA A 18 -16.35 -25.77 -7.80
C ALA A 18 -16.31 -27.06 -8.65
N TYR A 19 -15.16 -27.37 -9.27
CA TYR A 19 -14.93 -28.64 -9.97
C TYR A 19 -14.94 -29.88 -9.03
N SER A 20 -14.59 -29.70 -7.76
CA SER A 20 -14.51 -30.80 -6.77
C SER A 20 -15.90 -31.19 -6.21
N TYR A 21 -16.88 -30.31 -6.27
CA TYR A 21 -18.25 -30.58 -5.80
C TYR A 21 -19.05 -31.54 -6.71
N ASP A 22 -18.65 -31.73 -7.97
CA ASP A 22 -19.32 -32.62 -8.90
C ASP A 22 -19.26 -34.13 -8.48
N ASN A 23 -18.40 -34.50 -7.52
CA ASN A 23 -18.32 -35.87 -7.02
C ASN A 23 -19.19 -36.14 -5.76
N ILE A 24 -19.94 -35.17 -5.27
CA ILE A 24 -20.79 -35.28 -4.07
C ILE A 24 -22.27 -34.96 -4.46
N GLY A 25 -22.82 -35.56 -5.49
CA GLY A 25 -24.26 -35.64 -5.74
C GLY A 25 -25.13 -34.41 -5.54
N LEU A 26 -24.59 -33.19 -5.70
CA LEU A 26 -25.33 -31.94 -5.59
C LEU A 26 -25.91 -31.55 -6.97
N SER A 27 -27.13 -31.10 -6.95
CA SER A 27 -27.99 -30.85 -8.15
C SER A 27 -27.28 -29.93 -9.18
N GLU A 28 -27.62 -30.12 -10.47
CA GLU A 28 -27.14 -29.38 -11.66
C GLU A 28 -27.19 -27.84 -11.57
N LYS A 29 -27.76 -27.28 -10.51
CA LYS A 29 -27.93 -25.83 -10.31
C LYS A 29 -26.66 -25.03 -9.95
N ASN A 30 -25.52 -25.67 -9.69
CA ASN A 30 -24.29 -25.00 -9.20
C ASN A 30 -23.06 -25.24 -10.08
N LYS A 31 -23.21 -25.64 -11.34
CA LYS A 31 -22.11 -25.74 -12.28
C LYS A 31 -21.71 -24.33 -12.76
N THR A 32 -20.45 -23.96 -12.55
CA THR A 32 -19.89 -22.79 -13.24
C THR A 32 -19.85 -23.08 -14.75
N PRO A 33 -20.21 -22.10 -15.59
CA PRO A 33 -20.11 -22.28 -17.04
C PRO A 33 -18.64 -22.19 -17.53
N ILE A 34 -17.67 -21.94 -16.66
CA ILE A 34 -16.25 -21.78 -16.99
C ILE A 34 -15.56 -23.14 -16.94
N ASP A 35 -15.05 -23.61 -18.07
CA ASP A 35 -14.27 -24.83 -18.23
C ASP A 35 -12.77 -24.54 -18.43
N HIS A 36 -12.44 -23.32 -18.87
CA HIS A 36 -11.09 -22.91 -19.20
C HIS A 36 -10.73 -21.59 -18.51
N VAL A 37 -9.62 -21.58 -17.76
CA VAL A 37 -9.05 -20.39 -17.12
C VAL A 37 -7.68 -20.13 -17.70
N ILE A 38 -7.50 -18.95 -18.26
CA ILE A 38 -6.24 -18.50 -18.82
C ILE A 38 -5.72 -17.34 -17.96
N VAL A 39 -4.51 -17.45 -17.43
CA VAL A 39 -3.90 -16.46 -16.56
C VAL A 39 -2.62 -15.93 -17.20
N ILE A 40 -2.51 -14.62 -17.27
CA ILE A 40 -1.28 -13.94 -17.67
C ILE A 40 -0.88 -12.92 -16.60
N SER A 41 0.36 -13.00 -16.15
CA SER A 41 0.99 -11.96 -15.33
C SER A 41 1.96 -11.19 -16.20
N GLN A 42 1.61 -9.95 -16.49
CA GLN A 42 2.46 -9.03 -17.20
C GLN A 42 3.55 -8.44 -16.31
N GLY A 43 4.34 -7.54 -16.85
CA GLY A 43 5.37 -6.82 -16.12
C GLY A 43 4.82 -5.92 -15.03
N ARG A 44 5.62 -4.97 -14.61
CA ARG A 44 5.33 -4.11 -13.46
C ARG A 44 4.64 -2.83 -13.88
N ARG A 45 3.38 -2.64 -13.46
CA ARG A 45 2.62 -1.40 -13.59
C ARG A 45 1.71 -1.23 -12.38
N SER A 46 1.59 -0.01 -11.85
CA SER A 46 0.55 0.29 -10.86
C SER A 46 -0.80 0.47 -11.54
N PHE A 47 -1.86 0.35 -10.75
CA PHE A 47 -3.21 0.63 -11.25
C PHE A 47 -3.31 2.07 -11.79
N ASP A 48 -2.84 3.06 -11.04
CA ASP A 48 -2.91 4.47 -11.44
C ASP A 48 -2.07 4.80 -12.69
N ASN A 49 -0.99 4.07 -12.95
CA ASN A 49 -0.20 4.27 -14.18
C ASN A 49 -1.02 3.95 -15.44
N TYR A 50 -2.01 3.02 -15.37
CA TYR A 50 -2.82 2.58 -16.51
C TYR A 50 -4.26 3.08 -16.45
N PHE A 51 -4.86 3.09 -15.27
CA PHE A 51 -6.28 3.39 -15.08
C PHE A 51 -6.53 4.55 -14.11
N GLY A 52 -5.51 5.27 -13.66
CA GLY A 52 -5.67 6.40 -12.76
C GLY A 52 -6.50 7.56 -13.33
N SER A 53 -6.56 7.70 -14.66
CA SER A 53 -7.42 8.66 -15.36
C SER A 53 -8.68 8.04 -15.99
N TYR A 54 -8.97 6.77 -15.72
CA TYR A 54 -10.19 6.10 -16.18
C TYR A 54 -11.36 6.52 -15.29
N GLU A 55 -12.36 7.19 -15.87
CA GLU A 55 -13.40 7.93 -15.11
C GLU A 55 -14.28 7.05 -14.21
N GLU A 56 -14.48 5.79 -14.56
CA GLU A 56 -15.37 4.87 -13.84
C GLU A 56 -14.66 4.11 -12.69
N SER A 57 -13.34 4.27 -12.54
CA SER A 57 -12.55 3.56 -11.54
C SER A 57 -12.24 4.42 -10.32
N ASN A 58 -11.75 3.79 -9.24
CA ASN A 58 -11.08 4.46 -8.14
C ASN A 58 -9.70 4.96 -8.60
N GLY A 59 -9.72 5.88 -9.57
CA GLY A 59 -8.57 6.54 -10.15
C GLY A 59 -8.14 7.78 -9.36
N PHE A 60 -7.36 8.66 -10.00
CA PHE A 60 -6.78 9.81 -9.32
C PHE A 60 -7.82 10.70 -8.61
N PRO A 61 -7.63 10.98 -7.31
CA PRO A 61 -8.41 12.02 -6.64
C PRO A 61 -8.25 13.39 -7.33
N LYS A 62 -9.30 14.22 -7.31
CA LYS A 62 -9.21 15.59 -7.83
C LYS A 62 -8.07 16.34 -7.12
N ASN A 63 -7.20 16.98 -7.90
CA ASN A 63 -6.03 17.75 -7.43
C ASN A 63 -5.03 16.93 -6.59
N VAL A 64 -4.85 15.65 -6.90
CA VAL A 64 -3.79 14.86 -6.27
C VAL A 64 -2.43 15.41 -6.67
N SER A 65 -1.56 15.58 -5.67
CA SER A 65 -0.15 15.98 -5.87
C SER A 65 0.68 15.42 -4.72
N ILE A 66 1.93 15.04 -4.97
CA ILE A 66 2.84 14.57 -3.94
C ILE A 66 4.10 15.44 -3.86
N PRO A 67 4.72 15.58 -2.67
CA PRO A 67 5.96 16.32 -2.52
C PRO A 67 7.14 15.56 -3.11
N ILE A 68 8.12 16.30 -3.62
CA ILE A 68 9.38 15.72 -4.12
C ILE A 68 10.14 15.04 -2.97
N ASN A 69 10.11 15.64 -1.79
CA ASN A 69 10.69 15.07 -0.58
C ASN A 69 9.69 15.18 0.60
N PRO A 70 8.95 14.11 0.90
CA PRO A 70 7.97 14.12 1.99
C PRO A 70 8.60 14.25 3.39
N PHE A 71 9.92 14.03 3.50
CA PHE A 71 10.63 14.05 4.78
C PHE A 71 11.27 15.42 5.10
N GLU A 72 11.44 16.33 4.13
CA GLU A 72 12.00 17.67 4.38
C GLU A 72 11.09 18.58 5.19
N PHE A 73 9.83 18.21 5.34
CA PHE A 73 8.78 19.07 5.88
C PHE A 73 8.20 18.59 7.21
N SER A 74 8.90 17.72 7.91
CA SER A 74 8.54 17.40 9.29
C SER A 74 8.90 18.57 10.19
N PRO A 75 7.95 19.39 10.67
CA PRO A 75 8.30 20.52 11.52
C PRO A 75 8.95 20.00 12.80
N SER A 76 10.16 20.44 13.07
CA SER A 76 10.73 20.30 14.41
C SER A 76 10.06 21.32 15.31
N PHE A 77 9.25 20.85 16.24
CA PHE A 77 8.54 21.71 17.17
C PHE A 77 9.48 22.09 18.32
N GLN A 78 10.25 23.16 18.15
CA GLN A 78 11.13 23.68 19.21
C GLN A 78 10.37 24.47 20.28
N ASN A 79 9.26 25.08 19.91
CA ASN A 79 8.23 25.66 20.76
C ASN A 79 6.90 25.34 20.13
N PHE A 80 5.89 25.04 20.92
CA PHE A 80 4.64 24.54 20.39
C PHE A 80 3.45 24.83 21.31
N THR A 81 2.26 24.76 20.75
CA THR A 81 1.02 24.58 21.50
C THR A 81 0.19 23.47 20.85
N ILE A 82 -0.31 22.56 21.65
CA ILE A 82 -1.13 21.44 21.27
C ILE A 82 -2.43 21.51 22.07
N SER A 83 -3.55 21.37 21.40
CA SER A 83 -4.86 21.35 22.04
C SER A 83 -5.71 20.25 21.42
N LEU A 84 -6.46 19.55 22.24
CA LEU A 84 -7.46 18.57 21.81
C LEU A 84 -8.57 18.39 22.86
N SER A 85 -9.73 17.94 22.39
CA SER A 85 -10.80 17.44 23.28
C SER A 85 -10.74 15.92 23.32
N PHE A 86 -10.94 15.34 24.51
CA PHE A 86 -10.94 13.89 24.67
C PHE A 86 -12.03 13.44 25.63
N LYS A 87 -12.47 12.19 25.46
CA LYS A 87 -13.43 11.53 26.35
C LYS A 87 -12.94 10.14 26.64
N SER A 88 -12.60 9.86 27.90
CA SER A 88 -11.94 8.64 28.35
C SER A 88 -12.76 7.93 29.44
N ASN A 89 -12.69 6.61 29.46
CA ASN A 89 -13.40 5.77 30.43
C ASN A 89 -12.46 4.77 31.12
N ASN A 90 -13.01 3.94 32.01
CA ASN A 90 -12.26 2.96 32.81
C ASN A 90 -11.49 1.90 31.98
N SER A 91 -11.73 1.79 30.70
CA SER A 91 -10.95 0.87 29.84
C SER A 91 -9.46 1.25 29.74
N ASN A 92 -9.11 2.49 30.09
CA ASN A 92 -7.73 2.97 30.14
C ASN A 92 -7.10 2.85 31.54
N ALA A 93 -7.84 2.37 32.55
CA ALA A 93 -7.35 2.30 33.93
C ALA A 93 -6.14 1.37 34.06
N GLY A 94 -5.13 1.82 34.81
CA GLY A 94 -3.91 1.06 35.06
C GLY A 94 -2.99 0.87 33.87
N LYS A 95 -3.18 1.64 32.79
CA LYS A 95 -2.39 1.55 31.56
C LYS A 95 -1.93 2.91 31.10
N GLU A 96 -0.76 2.96 30.48
CA GLU A 96 -0.43 4.11 29.63
C GLU A 96 -1.26 4.09 28.36
N SER A 97 -1.88 5.22 28.00
CA SER A 97 -2.75 5.33 26.82
C SER A 97 -2.55 6.67 26.14
N PHE A 98 -1.97 6.67 24.96
CA PHE A 98 -1.58 7.89 24.26
C PHE A 98 -2.75 8.54 23.53
N LEU A 99 -3.00 9.82 23.84
CA LEU A 99 -3.96 10.66 23.10
C LEU A 99 -3.34 11.18 21.81
N ILE A 100 -2.16 11.81 21.92
CA ILE A 100 -1.41 12.38 20.80
C ILE A 100 0.08 12.35 21.09
N ASN A 101 0.87 12.06 20.06
CA ASN A 101 2.33 12.17 20.15
C ASN A 101 2.98 12.38 18.78
N LYS A 102 4.18 12.97 18.79
CA LYS A 102 5.13 12.98 17.69
C LYS A 102 6.44 12.39 18.21
N GLY A 103 6.87 11.26 17.64
CA GLY A 103 7.86 10.39 18.25
C GLY A 103 7.26 9.54 19.36
N GLY A 104 8.08 8.82 20.10
CA GLY A 104 7.59 7.90 21.12
C GLY A 104 8.49 7.83 22.34
N ILE A 105 7.93 7.35 23.45
CA ILE A 105 8.66 6.99 24.65
C ILE A 105 9.12 5.54 24.50
N GLY A 106 10.42 5.30 24.62
CA GLY A 106 10.95 3.96 24.48
C GLY A 106 12.46 3.89 24.68
N LYS A 107 13.09 2.93 24.00
CA LYS A 107 14.56 2.83 23.99
C LYS A 107 15.11 4.04 23.26
N GLU A 108 15.85 4.87 23.96
CA GLU A 108 16.43 6.10 23.45
C GLU A 108 17.30 5.82 22.21
N THR A 109 16.87 6.36 21.09
CA THR A 109 17.64 6.38 19.87
C THR A 109 17.55 7.80 19.33
N PRO A 110 18.65 8.53 19.16
CA PRO A 110 18.61 9.89 18.61
C PRO A 110 17.79 9.95 17.32
N GLY A 111 16.85 10.88 17.24
CA GLY A 111 15.95 11.07 16.10
C GLY A 111 14.62 10.35 16.17
N ASN A 112 14.37 9.52 17.20
CA ASN A 112 13.09 8.85 17.43
C ASN A 112 12.43 9.21 18.76
N ASN A 113 13.05 10.07 19.55
CA ASN A 113 12.56 10.49 20.86
C ASN A 113 11.28 11.31 20.76
N LEU A 114 10.58 11.45 21.89
CA LEU A 114 9.33 12.18 21.95
C LEU A 114 9.55 13.68 21.70
N ASN A 115 9.16 14.17 20.53
CA ASN A 115 9.16 15.61 20.26
C ASN A 115 8.08 16.33 21.07
N PHE A 116 6.91 15.71 21.20
CA PHE A 116 5.85 16.05 22.15
C PHE A 116 4.87 14.89 22.34
N GLY A 117 4.17 14.86 23.46
CA GLY A 117 3.09 13.90 23.71
C GLY A 117 2.14 14.31 24.82
N ILE A 118 0.92 13.78 24.75
CA ILE A 118 -0.10 13.84 25.81
C ILE A 118 -0.69 12.44 25.93
N TRP A 119 -0.66 11.87 27.15
CA TRP A 119 -1.16 10.53 27.42
C TRP A 119 -1.74 10.41 28.83
N LEU A 120 -2.57 9.41 29.04
CA LEU A 120 -2.96 8.95 30.39
C LEU A 120 -1.88 8.01 30.91
N ASN A 121 -1.37 8.26 32.10
CA ASN A 121 -0.42 7.37 32.75
C ASN A 121 -1.13 6.24 33.52
N GLU A 122 -0.36 5.27 34.02
CA GLU A 122 -0.90 4.12 34.79
C GLU A 122 -1.69 4.53 36.06
N LYS A 123 -1.49 5.75 36.58
CA LYS A 123 -2.24 6.33 37.71
C LYS A 123 -3.46 7.14 37.26
N GLU A 124 -3.78 7.10 35.95
CA GLU A 124 -4.97 7.74 35.35
C GLU A 124 -4.91 9.26 35.26
N HIS A 125 -3.72 9.85 35.48
CA HIS A 125 -3.49 11.28 35.31
C HIS A 125 -3.01 11.58 33.88
N LEU A 126 -3.37 12.75 33.35
CA LEU A 126 -2.76 13.24 32.12
C LEU A 126 -1.30 13.57 32.39
N THR A 127 -0.45 12.96 31.60
CA THR A 127 0.99 13.29 31.52
C THR A 127 1.24 13.90 30.16
N ALA A 128 2.06 14.95 30.09
CA ALA A 128 2.35 15.62 28.84
C ALA A 128 3.77 16.21 28.85
N GLY A 129 4.39 16.27 27.69
CA GLY A 129 5.73 16.86 27.57
C GLY A 129 6.52 16.38 26.37
N PHE A 130 7.84 16.40 26.53
CA PHE A 130 8.81 16.05 25.49
C PHE A 130 10.11 15.48 26.08
N GLU A 131 10.89 14.81 25.25
CA GLU A 131 12.28 14.43 25.50
C GLU A 131 13.21 15.41 24.77
N SER A 132 14.26 15.87 25.43
CA SER A 132 15.22 16.77 24.81
C SER A 132 16.24 16.01 23.98
N LYS A 133 16.97 16.74 23.10
CA LYS A 133 18.09 16.17 22.31
C LYS A 133 19.17 15.48 23.14
N ASN A 134 19.24 15.81 24.42
CA ASN A 134 20.21 15.24 25.36
C ASN A 134 19.64 14.03 26.14
N GLY A 135 18.46 13.51 25.74
CA GLY A 135 17.83 12.36 26.39
C GLY A 135 17.22 12.68 27.77
N LYS A 136 16.88 13.95 28.05
CA LYS A 136 16.29 14.37 29.31
C LYS A 136 14.79 14.58 29.17
N ASP A 137 14.01 14.00 30.09
CA ASP A 137 12.56 14.07 30.11
C ASP A 137 12.03 15.34 30.77
N PHE A 138 11.18 16.03 30.06
CA PHE A 138 10.42 17.17 30.55
C PHE A 138 8.93 16.86 30.50
N PHE A 139 8.42 16.23 31.57
CA PHE A 139 7.00 15.89 31.68
C PHE A 139 6.33 16.67 32.82
N VAL A 140 5.08 17.02 32.60
CA VAL A 140 4.13 17.59 33.58
C VAL A 140 2.96 16.65 33.73
N VAL A 141 2.42 16.57 34.97
CA VAL A 141 1.34 15.62 35.31
C VAL A 141 0.16 16.41 35.89
N SER A 142 -1.05 16.11 35.45
CA SER A 142 -2.25 16.76 35.94
C SER A 142 -2.52 16.44 37.42
N GLN A 143 -3.17 17.36 38.09
CA GLN A 143 -3.60 17.15 39.50
C GLN A 143 -4.77 16.17 39.60
N ASN A 144 -5.66 16.19 38.60
CA ASN A 144 -6.88 15.36 38.58
C ASN A 144 -6.76 14.18 37.63
N LYS A 145 -7.57 13.16 37.84
CA LYS A 145 -7.80 12.01 36.96
C LYS A 145 -8.93 12.33 35.97
N TYR A 146 -8.90 11.67 34.81
CA TYR A 146 -9.82 11.97 33.70
C TYR A 146 -10.35 10.69 33.00
N LEU A 147 -10.86 9.73 33.82
CA LEU A 147 -11.53 8.52 33.32
C LEU A 147 -13.05 8.51 33.62
N ASP A 148 -13.66 9.69 33.72
CA ASP A 148 -15.04 9.89 34.14
C ASP A 148 -16.06 9.81 32.98
N ASN A 149 -15.61 9.47 31.77
CA ASN A 149 -16.42 9.39 30.56
C ASN A 149 -17.08 10.74 30.17
N ASN A 150 -16.51 11.87 30.61
CA ASN A 150 -16.89 13.21 30.18
C ASN A 150 -15.91 13.76 29.13
N TRP A 151 -16.36 14.76 28.37
CA TRP A 151 -15.49 15.51 27.50
C TRP A 151 -14.65 16.50 28.30
N HIS A 152 -13.33 16.41 28.11
CA HIS A 152 -12.33 17.33 28.64
C HIS A 152 -11.58 17.98 27.52
N HIS A 153 -11.08 19.20 27.77
CA HIS A 153 -10.26 19.94 26.84
C HIS A 153 -8.86 20.16 27.40
N VAL A 154 -7.86 19.57 26.78
CA VAL A 154 -6.45 19.69 27.18
C VAL A 154 -5.70 20.64 26.26
N LEU A 155 -4.80 21.46 26.83
CA LEU A 155 -3.86 22.32 26.10
C LEU A 155 -2.49 22.21 26.74
N LEU A 156 -1.50 21.84 25.94
CA LEU A 156 -0.08 21.80 26.30
C LEU A 156 0.64 22.89 25.51
N THR A 157 1.37 23.77 26.20
CA THR A 157 2.17 24.81 25.55
C THR A 157 3.59 24.84 26.07
N TYR A 158 4.54 25.12 25.17
CA TYR A 158 5.95 25.22 25.46
C TYR A 158 6.59 26.41 24.73
N ASN A 159 7.28 27.29 25.49
CA ASN A 159 7.86 28.54 24.97
C ASN A 159 9.40 28.58 25.00
N LYS A 160 10.08 27.43 24.98
CA LYS A 160 11.53 27.23 25.16
C LYS A 160 12.04 27.42 26.58
N SER A 161 11.21 27.80 27.53
CA SER A 161 11.59 27.98 28.92
C SER A 161 10.68 27.26 29.90
N VAL A 162 9.39 27.33 29.65
CA VAL A 162 8.35 26.77 30.53
C VAL A 162 7.38 25.92 29.73
N LEU A 163 7.16 24.70 30.21
CA LEU A 163 6.13 23.78 29.75
C LEU A 163 4.90 23.93 30.66
N LYS A 164 3.72 24.19 30.11
CA LYS A 164 2.47 24.37 30.86
C LYS A 164 1.38 23.43 30.34
N LEU A 165 0.70 22.76 31.26
CA LEU A 165 -0.45 21.89 30.97
C LEU A 165 -1.74 22.50 31.55
N PHE A 166 -2.70 22.73 30.69
CA PHE A 166 -4.06 23.17 31.07
C PHE A 166 -5.07 22.06 30.77
N VAL A 167 -6.04 21.89 31.66
CA VAL A 167 -7.23 21.08 31.39
C VAL A 167 -8.46 21.86 31.86
N ASP A 168 -9.48 21.92 30.99
CA ASP A 168 -10.72 22.63 31.24
C ASP A 168 -10.53 24.05 31.79
N LYS A 169 -9.65 24.82 31.11
CA LYS A 169 -9.27 26.20 31.45
C LYS A 169 -8.36 26.38 32.67
N LYS A 170 -8.10 25.32 33.42
CA LYS A 170 -7.28 25.39 34.64
C LYS A 170 -5.86 24.94 34.37
N LEU A 171 -4.88 25.71 34.83
CA LEU A 171 -3.48 25.28 34.85
C LEU A 171 -3.38 24.09 35.84
N GLN A 172 -2.93 22.95 35.31
CA GLN A 172 -2.75 21.72 36.09
C GLN A 172 -1.33 21.58 36.61
N ALA A 173 -0.36 21.90 35.76
CA ALA A 173 1.05 21.82 36.11
C ALA A 173 1.90 22.69 35.19
N GLU A 174 3.06 23.11 35.70
CA GLU A 174 4.10 23.76 34.90
C GLU A 174 5.49 23.27 35.29
N LYS A 175 6.43 23.33 34.37
CA LYS A 175 7.83 22.91 34.59
C LYS A 175 8.78 23.83 33.83
N ASN A 176 9.78 24.37 34.55
CA ASN A 176 10.89 25.10 33.95
C ASN A 176 11.85 24.10 33.29
N THR A 177 12.23 24.34 32.05
CA THR A 177 13.07 23.45 31.25
C THR A 177 14.47 23.98 31.04
N GLN A 178 14.78 25.17 31.60
CA GLN A 178 16.07 25.82 31.48
C GLN A 178 16.56 26.04 30.03
N GLY A 179 15.66 26.09 29.06
CA GLY A 179 15.97 26.28 27.64
C GLY A 179 16.23 24.99 26.87
N ASP A 180 16.10 23.82 27.49
CA ASP A 180 16.19 22.54 26.77
C ASP A 180 15.09 22.44 25.69
N ILE A 181 15.47 22.10 24.48
CA ILE A 181 14.54 21.99 23.33
C ILE A 181 14.18 20.53 23.06
N PRO A 182 12.95 20.27 22.60
CA PRO A 182 12.52 18.96 22.16
C PRO A 182 13.44 18.34 21.12
N ASP A 183 13.58 17.03 21.14
CA ASP A 183 14.33 16.31 20.13
C ASP A 183 13.68 16.44 18.74
N ASP A 184 14.49 16.68 17.73
CA ASP A 184 14.04 16.73 16.34
C ASP A 184 13.90 15.30 15.82
N ASN A 185 12.72 14.72 15.92
CA ASN A 185 12.49 13.50 15.17
C ASN A 185 12.02 13.83 13.75
N ASN A 186 12.51 13.05 12.79
CA ASN A 186 12.23 13.23 11.38
C ASN A 186 10.91 12.56 10.94
N LEU A 187 10.02 12.24 11.88
CA LEU A 187 8.74 11.59 11.56
C LEU A 187 7.78 12.58 10.91
N PRO A 188 7.21 12.26 9.75
CA PRO A 188 6.38 13.20 8.98
C PRO A 188 4.95 13.30 9.50
N PHE A 189 4.60 12.62 10.59
CA PHE A 189 3.24 12.54 11.10
C PHE A 189 3.18 12.66 12.63
N ILE A 190 1.98 12.96 13.10
CA ILE A 190 1.58 12.99 14.50
C ILE A 190 0.59 11.86 14.71
N ARG A 191 0.81 11.00 15.69
CA ARG A 191 -0.07 9.87 15.98
C ARG A 191 -1.09 10.21 17.04
N LEU A 192 -2.33 9.82 16.77
CA LEU A 192 -3.45 9.84 17.71
C LEU A 192 -3.82 8.42 18.12
N GLY A 193 -4.06 8.20 19.40
CA GLY A 193 -4.63 6.94 19.92
C GLY A 193 -3.62 5.83 20.22
N ALA A 194 -2.33 6.03 19.98
CA ALA A 194 -1.29 5.05 20.35
C ALA A 194 0.10 5.68 20.48
N ASN A 195 1.01 5.02 21.22
CA ASN A 195 2.42 5.37 21.22
C ASN A 195 3.07 4.92 19.89
N PHE A 196 3.93 5.75 19.33
CA PHE A 196 4.60 5.48 18.07
C PHE A 196 5.56 4.27 18.13
N LEU A 197 6.41 4.20 19.16
CA LEU A 197 7.47 3.18 19.27
C LEU A 197 6.98 1.83 19.80
N LYS A 198 5.87 1.83 20.54
CA LYS A 198 5.27 0.62 21.12
C LYS A 198 3.80 0.58 20.71
N GLN A 199 3.46 -0.21 19.73
CA GLN A 199 2.07 -0.42 19.28
C GLN A 199 1.17 -1.06 20.35
N ASN A 200 1.44 -0.90 21.65
CA ASN A 200 0.72 -1.52 22.74
C ASN A 200 0.08 -0.54 23.74
N ASN A 201 0.31 0.77 23.63
CA ASN A 201 -0.23 1.79 24.51
C ASN A 201 -1.43 2.49 23.85
N PHE A 202 -2.37 1.69 23.37
CA PHE A 202 -3.56 2.16 22.69
C PHE A 202 -4.55 2.83 23.63
N TYR A 203 -5.14 3.93 23.16
CA TYR A 203 -6.21 4.65 23.83
C TYR A 203 -7.56 4.00 23.55
N VAL A 204 -8.47 4.10 24.52
CA VAL A 204 -9.89 3.74 24.37
C VAL A 204 -10.74 4.96 24.73
N GLY A 205 -11.50 5.46 23.77
CA GLY A 205 -12.34 6.65 23.96
C GLY A 205 -12.51 7.45 22.70
N SER A 206 -12.78 8.75 22.82
CA SER A 206 -12.98 9.65 21.69
C SER A 206 -12.03 10.84 21.75
N ILE A 207 -11.53 11.29 20.62
CA ILE A 207 -10.70 12.50 20.45
C ILE A 207 -11.34 13.39 19.40
N ASP A 208 -11.32 14.70 19.65
CA ASP A 208 -11.88 15.74 18.77
C ASP A 208 -11.11 17.05 18.91
N ASN A 209 -11.39 18.02 18.05
CA ASN A 209 -10.86 19.39 18.08
C ASN A 209 -9.33 19.47 18.21
N VAL A 210 -8.60 18.67 17.43
CA VAL A 210 -7.13 18.64 17.47
C VAL A 210 -6.57 19.85 16.76
N LEU A 211 -5.83 20.68 17.50
CA LEU A 211 -5.20 21.90 17.01
C LEU A 211 -3.73 21.94 17.42
N LEU A 212 -2.87 22.35 16.51
CA LEU A 212 -1.44 22.50 16.76
C LEU A 212 -0.91 23.81 16.21
N TRP A 213 -0.01 24.44 16.96
CA TRP A 213 0.75 25.62 16.55
C TRP A 213 2.25 25.33 16.73
N ASN A 214 3.06 25.69 15.73
CA ASN A 214 4.52 25.71 15.83
C ASN A 214 5.01 26.99 16.53
N ARG A 215 4.33 27.35 17.60
CA ARG A 215 4.61 28.45 18.50
C ARG A 215 3.90 28.27 19.83
N SER A 216 4.44 28.90 20.85
CA SER A 216 3.68 29.05 22.11
C SER A 216 2.55 30.07 21.92
N LEU A 217 1.35 29.76 22.37
CA LEU A 217 0.29 30.75 22.57
C LEU A 217 0.58 31.55 23.85
N ASN A 218 0.34 32.88 23.80
CA ASN A 218 0.46 33.72 24.97
C ASN A 218 -0.78 33.60 25.88
N GLU A 219 -0.71 34.14 27.08
CA GLU A 219 -1.78 34.00 28.09
C GLU A 219 -3.12 34.58 27.66
N ASN A 220 -3.13 35.68 26.90
CA ASN A 220 -4.34 36.29 26.36
C ASN A 220 -4.96 35.39 25.28
N GLU A 221 -4.15 34.81 24.40
CA GLU A 221 -4.61 33.85 23.40
C GLU A 221 -5.19 32.59 24.03
N ILE A 222 -4.52 32.04 25.05
CA ILE A 222 -4.99 30.87 25.83
C ILE A 222 -6.31 31.20 26.51
N SER A 223 -6.40 32.36 27.17
CA SER A 223 -7.62 32.81 27.84
C SER A 223 -8.78 32.98 26.84
N SER A 224 -8.55 33.65 25.72
CA SER A 224 -9.56 33.86 24.68
C SER A 224 -9.98 32.53 24.04
N PHE A 225 -9.05 31.63 23.77
CA PHE A 225 -9.33 30.31 23.24
C PHE A 225 -10.31 29.52 24.13
N PHE A 226 -10.08 29.52 25.44
CA PHE A 226 -10.97 28.82 26.38
C PHE A 226 -12.28 29.53 26.65
N THR A 227 -12.36 30.85 26.57
CA THR A 227 -13.56 31.62 26.93
C THR A 227 -14.49 31.88 25.78
N THR A 228 -13.95 32.27 24.65
CA THR A 228 -14.72 32.71 23.47
C THR A 228 -14.72 31.68 22.33
N LYS A 229 -14.00 30.57 22.49
CA LYS A 229 -13.72 29.60 21.42
C LYS A 229 -13.01 30.22 20.19
N TYR A 230 -12.41 31.39 20.37
CA TYR A 230 -11.59 32.02 19.35
C TYR A 230 -10.32 31.20 19.12
N ILE A 231 -10.08 30.82 17.88
CA ILE A 231 -8.87 30.08 17.53
C ILE A 231 -7.78 31.05 17.13
N PRO A 232 -6.67 31.11 17.87
CA PRO A 232 -5.55 31.95 17.50
C PRO A 232 -5.01 31.61 16.09
N PRO A 233 -4.66 32.60 15.28
CA PRO A 233 -4.19 32.36 13.93
C PRO A 233 -2.86 31.61 13.88
N GLY A 234 -2.57 30.95 12.74
CA GLY A 234 -1.31 30.24 12.51
C GLY A 234 -1.28 28.83 13.08
N SER A 235 -2.44 28.19 13.29
CA SER A 235 -2.50 26.74 13.50
C SER A 235 -2.00 26.03 12.25
N ILE A 236 -1.14 25.04 12.44
CA ILE A 236 -0.59 24.19 11.36
C ILE A 236 -1.35 22.87 11.22
N VAL A 237 -2.11 22.49 12.24
CA VAL A 237 -3.08 21.40 12.21
C VAL A 237 -4.38 21.93 12.79
N ASP A 238 -5.49 21.72 12.11
CA ASP A 238 -6.82 22.12 12.53
C ASP A 238 -7.81 21.03 12.10
N VAL A 239 -8.16 20.15 13.05
CA VAL A 239 -9.07 19.03 12.85
C VAL A 239 -10.28 19.24 13.75
N ARG A 240 -11.37 19.79 13.18
CA ARG A 240 -12.62 20.07 13.87
C ARG A 240 -13.81 19.44 13.16
N LEU A 241 -14.85 19.17 13.91
CA LEU A 241 -16.11 18.51 13.53
C LEU A 241 -16.82 19.02 12.24
N SER A 242 -16.45 20.15 11.66
CA SER A 242 -17.21 20.74 10.57
C SER A 242 -16.43 21.31 9.40
N THR A 243 -15.10 21.20 9.39
CA THR A 243 -14.31 21.78 8.30
C THR A 243 -13.45 20.74 7.62
N THR A 244 -13.91 20.34 6.45
CA THR A 244 -13.30 19.42 5.49
C THR A 244 -11.98 19.92 4.89
N ASN A 245 -11.13 20.59 5.63
CA ASN A 245 -9.85 21.10 5.13
C ASN A 245 -8.66 20.16 5.36
N ILE A 246 -8.90 18.96 5.92
CA ILE A 246 -7.87 17.91 5.93
C ILE A 246 -8.14 16.98 4.74
N LYS A 247 -7.43 17.21 3.69
CA LYS A 247 -7.51 16.50 2.39
C LYS A 247 -7.21 14.99 2.46
N TYR A 248 -6.91 14.43 3.64
CA TYR A 248 -6.38 13.07 3.79
C TYR A 248 -7.03 12.21 4.89
N LEU A 249 -8.05 12.72 5.58
CA LEU A 249 -8.81 11.91 6.54
C LEU A 249 -10.24 11.75 6.06
N ASN A 250 -10.54 10.59 5.49
CA ASN A 250 -11.90 10.14 5.21
C ASN A 250 -12.57 9.65 6.51
N THR A 251 -12.51 10.46 7.59
CA THR A 251 -13.01 10.07 8.92
C THR A 251 -14.01 11.09 9.44
N ASN A 252 -15.13 10.58 9.95
CA ASN A 252 -16.10 11.38 10.69
C ASN A 252 -15.56 11.65 12.11
N PHE A 253 -15.56 12.92 12.53
CA PHE A 253 -15.26 13.28 13.91
C PHE A 253 -16.50 13.18 14.81
N PRO A 254 -16.35 12.86 16.10
CA PRO A 254 -15.09 12.57 16.80
C PRO A 254 -14.46 11.23 16.38
N LEU A 255 -13.12 11.16 16.42
CA LEU A 255 -12.41 9.91 16.24
C LEU A 255 -12.62 8.99 17.43
N ASN A 256 -13.04 7.75 17.17
CA ASN A 256 -13.28 6.75 18.20
C ASN A 256 -12.18 5.70 18.21
N PHE A 257 -11.66 5.42 19.40
CA PHE A 257 -10.57 4.50 19.65
C PHE A 257 -11.06 3.32 20.50
N ASN A 258 -10.76 2.12 20.08
CA ASN A 258 -11.23 0.87 20.71
C ASN A 258 -10.11 0.07 21.42
N GLY A 259 -8.91 0.64 21.50
CA GLY A 259 -7.76 -0.02 22.10
C GLY A 259 -6.90 -0.86 21.15
N THR A 260 -7.19 -0.80 19.85
CA THR A 260 -6.43 -1.50 18.81
C THR A 260 -6.14 -0.64 17.58
N ASN A 261 -6.79 0.51 17.45
CA ASN A 261 -6.64 1.43 16.33
C ASN A 261 -5.90 2.72 16.72
N TYR A 262 -5.28 3.34 15.75
CA TYR A 262 -4.67 4.66 15.83
C TYR A 262 -4.86 5.41 14.51
N PHE A 263 -4.62 6.74 14.52
CA PHE A 263 -4.66 7.59 13.34
C PHE A 263 -3.40 8.44 13.25
N ASP A 264 -2.82 8.51 12.08
CA ASP A 264 -1.66 9.35 11.80
C ASP A 264 -2.11 10.62 11.06
N LEU A 265 -1.87 11.78 11.71
CA LEU A 265 -2.11 13.09 11.13
C LEU A 265 -0.83 13.57 10.48
N LYS A 266 -0.87 13.80 9.17
CA LYS A 266 0.24 14.44 8.48
C LYS A 266 0.28 15.93 8.79
N THR A 267 1.42 16.40 9.25
CA THR A 267 1.65 17.85 9.32
C THR A 267 2.01 18.34 7.93
N ILE A 268 1.11 19.07 7.30
CA ILE A 268 1.38 19.71 6.02
C ILE A 268 1.89 21.11 6.33
N PRO A 269 3.17 21.41 6.10
CA PRO A 269 3.59 22.79 5.96
C PRO A 269 2.89 23.38 4.72
N ASN A 270 2.68 24.67 4.70
CA ASN A 270 2.08 25.38 3.58
C ASN A 270 3.07 25.38 2.39
N ILE A 271 3.14 24.25 1.65
CA ILE A 271 4.10 24.05 0.57
C ILE A 271 3.35 24.28 -0.73
N THR A 272 3.61 25.42 -1.32
CA THR A 272 3.24 25.72 -2.71
C THR A 272 4.33 25.33 -3.69
N GLU A 273 5.53 24.99 -3.22
CA GLU A 273 6.70 24.67 -4.05
C GLU A 273 7.10 23.19 -3.92
N GLY A 274 7.39 22.55 -5.05
CA GLY A 274 7.88 21.17 -5.10
C GLY A 274 6.79 20.09 -5.07
N LEU A 275 5.53 20.41 -5.31
CA LEU A 275 4.46 19.43 -5.53
C LEU A 275 4.42 19.00 -7.00
N ILE A 276 4.30 17.72 -7.22
CA ILE A 276 4.18 17.13 -8.56
C ILE A 276 2.81 16.46 -8.68
N GLU A 277 2.05 16.88 -9.67
CA GLU A 277 0.78 16.25 -10.06
C GLU A 277 1.03 15.08 -11.03
N PRO A 278 0.15 14.08 -11.09
CA PRO A 278 0.16 13.09 -12.16
C PRO A 278 0.12 13.75 -13.54
N PHE A 279 0.89 13.25 -14.48
CA PHE A 279 0.97 13.79 -15.83
C PHE A 279 0.92 12.71 -16.90
N HIS A 280 0.35 13.06 -18.05
CA HIS A 280 0.20 12.14 -19.16
C HIS A 280 1.54 11.81 -19.82
N LEU A 281 1.86 10.51 -19.91
CA LEU A 281 3.01 9.97 -20.63
C LEU A 281 2.67 9.84 -22.11
N LYS A 282 3.51 10.48 -22.97
CA LYS A 282 3.39 10.35 -24.41
C LYS A 282 4.33 9.28 -24.99
N ASN A 283 5.33 8.89 -24.21
CA ASN A 283 6.31 7.89 -24.60
C ASN A 283 5.93 6.52 -24.03
N THR A 284 5.80 5.54 -24.91
CA THR A 284 5.51 4.14 -24.56
C THR A 284 6.71 3.39 -24.00
N LYS A 285 7.91 3.95 -24.16
CA LYS A 285 9.15 3.51 -23.51
C LYS A 285 9.55 4.51 -22.43
N THR A 286 9.70 4.04 -21.21
CA THR A 286 10.08 4.87 -20.06
C THR A 286 11.39 4.37 -19.45
N PRO A 287 12.16 5.25 -18.77
CA PRO A 287 13.33 4.81 -18.02
C PRO A 287 13.02 3.69 -17.03
N ASN A 288 14.04 2.89 -16.72
CA ASN A 288 13.90 1.87 -15.69
C ASN A 288 13.73 2.53 -14.31
N LEU A 289 12.69 2.14 -13.58
CA LEU A 289 12.42 2.61 -12.23
C LEU A 289 13.02 1.66 -11.20
N LYS A 290 13.40 2.21 -10.04
CA LYS A 290 13.74 1.41 -8.87
C LYS A 290 12.47 0.79 -8.27
N TYR A 291 12.59 -0.43 -7.78
CA TYR A 291 11.49 -1.17 -7.15
C TYR A 291 12.06 -2.17 -6.13
N GLY A 292 11.18 -2.82 -5.39
CA GLY A 292 11.51 -3.78 -4.33
C GLY A 292 11.22 -3.23 -2.94
N PRO A 293 11.47 -4.01 -1.87
CA PRO A 293 10.98 -3.73 -0.52
C PRO A 293 11.34 -2.34 0.01
N VAL A 294 12.59 -1.91 -0.15
CA VAL A 294 13.06 -0.59 0.32
C VAL A 294 12.36 0.56 -0.43
N VAL A 295 12.14 0.39 -1.74
CA VAL A 295 11.43 1.40 -2.54
C VAL A 295 9.96 1.43 -2.16
N TYR A 296 9.36 0.26 -1.93
CA TYR A 296 7.99 0.14 -1.45
C TYR A 296 7.80 0.89 -0.12
N GLU A 297 8.63 0.59 0.89
CA GLU A 297 8.56 1.23 2.21
C GLU A 297 8.63 2.76 2.11
N LYS A 298 9.59 3.28 1.34
CA LYS A 298 9.72 4.72 1.09
C LYS A 298 8.51 5.31 0.36
N SER A 299 8.00 4.61 -0.67
CA SER A 299 6.85 5.06 -1.46
C SER A 299 5.57 5.06 -0.63
N TYR A 300 5.36 4.00 0.16
CA TYR A 300 4.24 3.82 1.06
C TYR A 300 4.16 4.91 2.13
N ASN A 301 5.32 5.31 2.68
CA ASN A 301 5.46 6.38 3.67
C ASN A 301 4.35 6.34 4.72
N PHE A 302 4.27 5.23 5.49
CA PHE A 302 3.27 5.01 6.54
C PHE A 302 1.79 5.11 6.07
N GLY A 303 1.52 4.83 4.80
CA GLY A 303 0.19 4.89 4.22
C GLY A 303 -0.19 6.23 3.57
N PHE A 304 0.68 7.23 3.64
CA PHE A 304 0.45 8.52 2.97
C PHE A 304 0.55 8.46 1.46
N MET A 305 1.15 7.42 0.90
CA MET A 305 1.28 7.18 -0.54
C MET A 305 1.94 8.35 -1.28
N ASP A 306 2.87 9.05 -0.67
CA ASP A 306 3.45 10.28 -1.21
C ASP A 306 4.99 10.25 -1.31
N GLY A 307 5.61 9.12 -0.97
CA GLY A 307 7.06 8.96 -1.03
C GLY A 307 7.62 8.46 -2.36
N PHE A 308 6.81 8.31 -3.41
CA PHE A 308 7.22 7.68 -4.67
C PHE A 308 8.37 8.39 -5.38
N ILE A 309 8.33 9.71 -5.49
CA ILE A 309 9.43 10.51 -6.09
C ILE A 309 10.69 10.38 -5.26
N PHE A 310 10.56 10.51 -3.94
CA PHE A 310 11.68 10.35 -3.01
C PHE A 310 12.32 8.97 -3.10
N ALA A 311 11.52 7.92 -3.23
CA ALA A 311 12.00 6.54 -3.31
C ALA A 311 12.89 6.26 -4.54
N GLN A 312 12.75 7.05 -5.62
CA GLN A 312 13.61 6.95 -6.80
C GLN A 312 14.96 7.64 -6.63
N ASN A 313 15.15 8.47 -5.59
CA ASN A 313 16.38 9.21 -5.34
C ASN A 313 17.23 8.53 -4.27
N ASP A 314 18.54 8.49 -4.48
CA ASP A 314 19.51 8.00 -3.49
C ASP A 314 20.03 9.12 -2.58
N ASN A 315 19.86 10.38 -3.00
CA ASN A 315 20.33 11.58 -2.30
C ASN A 315 19.22 12.64 -2.27
N LYS A 316 19.29 13.54 -1.28
CA LYS A 316 18.38 14.70 -1.19
C LYS A 316 18.41 15.50 -2.50
N ILE A 317 17.27 15.65 -3.15
CA ILE A 317 17.13 16.51 -4.33
C ILE A 317 17.29 17.95 -3.84
N LYS A 318 18.27 18.68 -4.41
CA LYS A 318 18.38 20.12 -4.18
C LYS A 318 17.30 20.84 -4.98
N GLN A 319 16.72 21.88 -4.40
CA GLN A 319 15.64 22.68 -5.02
C GLN A 319 15.98 23.19 -6.44
N ASN A 320 17.25 23.39 -6.76
CA ASN A 320 17.72 23.81 -8.09
C ASN A 320 17.68 22.69 -9.17
N ASP A 321 17.47 21.45 -8.77
CA ASP A 321 17.39 20.31 -9.71
C ASP A 321 15.94 20.06 -10.21
N ILE A 322 14.97 20.74 -9.61
CA ILE A 322 13.52 20.67 -9.96
C ILE A 322 13.25 21.21 -11.38
N ALA A 323 14.04 22.19 -11.84
CA ALA A 323 13.88 22.82 -13.15
C ALA A 323 14.29 21.90 -14.34
N LYS A 324 15.06 20.84 -14.06
CA LYS A 324 15.30 19.76 -15.02
C LYS A 324 14.23 18.71 -14.74
N LYS A 325 13.31 18.47 -15.69
CA LYS A 325 12.37 17.33 -15.66
C LYS A 325 13.18 16.02 -15.60
N ASP A 326 13.77 15.75 -14.46
CA ASP A 326 14.63 14.59 -14.23
C ASP A 326 13.79 13.31 -14.16
N ASN A 327 14.41 12.21 -14.55
CA ASN A 327 13.85 10.85 -14.59
C ASN A 327 13.12 10.42 -13.31
N HIS A 328 13.25 11.14 -12.22
CA HIS A 328 12.69 10.79 -10.90
C HIS A 328 11.21 11.15 -10.75
N THR A 329 10.73 12.19 -11.41
CA THR A 329 9.30 12.57 -11.36
C THR A 329 8.44 11.72 -12.29
N ILE A 330 9.06 10.95 -13.17
CA ILE A 330 8.37 10.10 -14.16
C ILE A 330 7.45 9.06 -13.50
N VAL A 331 7.70 8.73 -12.25
CA VAL A 331 6.85 7.82 -11.46
C VAL A 331 5.40 8.29 -11.34
N MET A 332 5.16 9.62 -11.49
CA MET A 332 3.83 10.24 -11.48
C MET A 332 3.15 10.19 -12.87
N GLY A 333 3.82 9.60 -13.85
CA GLY A 333 3.29 9.49 -15.20
C GLY A 333 2.20 8.43 -15.32
N TYR A 334 1.19 8.72 -16.13
CA TYR A 334 0.12 7.78 -16.47
C TYR A 334 -0.11 7.71 -17.97
N TYR A 335 -0.69 6.60 -18.42
CA TYR A 335 -1.19 6.40 -19.76
C TYR A 335 -2.72 6.56 -19.79
N ASN A 336 -3.27 6.89 -20.94
CA ASN A 336 -4.70 6.97 -21.15
C ASN A 336 -5.11 6.19 -22.43
N ASN A 337 -6.32 6.42 -22.91
CA ASN A 337 -6.84 5.77 -24.11
C ASN A 337 -5.94 5.95 -25.37
N SER A 338 -5.08 6.97 -25.41
CA SER A 338 -4.22 7.22 -26.58
C SER A 338 -3.14 6.15 -26.75
N GLU A 339 -2.58 5.66 -25.65
CA GLU A 339 -1.49 4.67 -25.66
C GLU A 339 -1.96 3.26 -25.36
N ILE A 340 -2.95 3.12 -24.46
CA ILE A 340 -3.46 1.80 -24.01
C ILE A 340 -4.95 1.61 -24.31
N GLY A 341 -5.41 2.17 -25.43
CA GLY A 341 -6.81 2.11 -25.88
C GLY A 341 -7.41 0.70 -25.89
N PRO A 342 -6.72 -0.34 -26.36
CA PRO A 342 -7.21 -1.71 -26.27
C PRO A 342 -7.52 -2.18 -24.84
N TYR A 343 -6.69 -1.81 -23.85
CA TYR A 343 -6.96 -2.17 -22.45
C TYR A 343 -8.14 -1.38 -21.87
N TRP A 344 -8.30 -0.10 -22.24
CA TRP A 344 -9.46 0.68 -21.85
C TRP A 344 -10.75 0.16 -22.50
N TYR A 345 -10.67 -0.29 -23.77
CA TYR A 345 -11.78 -0.98 -24.41
C TYR A 345 -12.16 -2.29 -23.69
N LEU A 346 -11.17 -3.08 -23.25
CA LEU A 346 -11.44 -4.27 -22.46
C LEU A 346 -12.05 -3.91 -21.10
N ALA A 347 -11.59 -2.86 -20.43
CA ALA A 347 -12.16 -2.38 -19.17
C ALA A 347 -13.62 -1.93 -19.31
N SER A 348 -13.98 -1.28 -20.43
CA SER A 348 -15.35 -0.83 -20.68
C SER A 348 -16.32 -1.95 -21.09
N ASN A 349 -15.82 -3.11 -21.52
CA ASN A 349 -16.65 -4.24 -21.96
C ASN A 349 -16.63 -5.44 -21.03
N PHE A 350 -15.70 -5.48 -20.07
CA PHE A 350 -15.51 -6.57 -19.12
C PHE A 350 -15.26 -6.02 -17.71
N VAL A 351 -14.84 -6.85 -16.78
CA VAL A 351 -14.60 -6.42 -15.39
C VAL A 351 -13.17 -5.91 -15.21
N LEU A 352 -13.04 -4.67 -14.73
CA LEU A 352 -11.81 -4.09 -14.22
C LEU A 352 -11.85 -4.12 -12.68
N ALA A 353 -10.88 -4.79 -12.04
CA ALA A 353 -10.73 -4.76 -10.59
C ALA A 353 -9.85 -3.59 -10.17
N ASP A 354 -10.41 -2.60 -9.48
CA ASP A 354 -9.72 -1.38 -9.08
C ASP A 354 -9.19 -1.38 -7.64
N ASN A 355 -9.43 -2.48 -6.91
CA ASN A 355 -8.84 -2.77 -5.60
C ASN A 355 -8.07 -4.10 -5.58
N PHE A 356 -7.40 -4.43 -6.67
CA PHE A 356 -6.57 -5.63 -6.76
C PHE A 356 -5.11 -5.29 -6.47
N PHE A 357 -4.57 -5.87 -5.40
CA PHE A 357 -3.21 -5.61 -4.91
C PHE A 357 -2.25 -6.73 -5.27
N SER A 358 -0.97 -6.39 -5.53
CA SER A 358 0.06 -7.41 -5.69
C SER A 358 0.24 -8.20 -4.39
N ALA A 359 0.58 -9.47 -4.52
CA ALA A 359 0.58 -10.42 -3.40
C ALA A 359 1.53 -10.02 -2.27
N THR A 360 2.67 -9.44 -2.60
CA THR A 360 3.68 -9.02 -1.62
C THR A 360 4.38 -7.73 -2.00
N THR A 361 5.04 -7.11 -1.01
CA THR A 361 5.94 -5.97 -1.19
C THR A 361 7.32 -6.36 -1.72
N GLN A 362 7.57 -7.66 -1.88
CA GLN A 362 8.87 -8.25 -2.18
C GLN A 362 9.29 -8.10 -3.66
N THR A 363 9.77 -9.18 -4.26
CA THR A 363 10.31 -9.19 -5.63
C THR A 363 9.30 -9.74 -6.63
N ASP A 364 9.58 -9.56 -7.93
CA ASP A 364 8.81 -10.19 -9.00
C ASP A 364 8.80 -11.72 -8.87
N LEU A 365 9.91 -12.32 -8.46
CA LEU A 365 9.99 -13.77 -8.22
C LEU A 365 8.94 -14.21 -7.21
N THR A 366 8.84 -13.50 -6.09
CA THR A 366 7.88 -13.81 -5.03
C THR A 366 6.45 -13.60 -5.52
N ASN A 367 6.16 -12.47 -6.16
CA ASN A 367 4.83 -12.18 -6.69
C ASN A 367 4.40 -13.17 -7.78
N ASN A 368 5.30 -13.54 -8.70
CA ASN A 368 4.99 -14.55 -9.72
C ASN A 368 4.85 -15.95 -9.11
N LEU A 369 5.56 -16.25 -8.02
CA LEU A 369 5.41 -17.52 -7.30
C LEU A 369 4.02 -17.62 -6.64
N HIS A 370 3.48 -16.51 -6.13
CA HIS A 370 2.13 -16.46 -5.55
C HIS A 370 1.00 -16.72 -6.55
N LEU A 371 1.28 -16.77 -7.87
CA LEU A 371 0.34 -17.32 -8.85
C LEU A 371 0.14 -18.84 -8.69
N PHE A 372 1.09 -19.52 -8.05
CA PHE A 372 1.15 -20.97 -7.99
C PHE A 372 1.08 -21.54 -6.57
N THR A 373 1.43 -20.78 -5.54
CA THR A 373 1.45 -21.23 -4.15
C THR A 373 1.18 -20.09 -3.18
N SER A 374 0.64 -20.43 -2.00
CA SER A 374 0.51 -19.49 -0.87
C SER A 374 1.72 -19.55 0.09
N GLU A 375 2.72 -20.36 -0.22
CA GLU A 375 3.90 -20.46 0.64
C GLU A 375 4.77 -19.23 0.49
N GLU A 376 5.03 -18.54 1.61
CA GLU A 376 6.06 -17.52 1.71
C GLU A 376 7.42 -18.22 1.85
N GLY A 377 8.08 -18.45 0.73
CA GLY A 377 9.45 -18.93 0.75
C GLY A 377 10.40 -17.82 1.19
N ASN A 378 11.38 -18.16 2.02
CA ASN A 378 12.48 -17.25 2.36
C ASN A 378 13.45 -17.17 1.17
N PHE A 379 12.99 -16.55 0.08
CA PHE A 379 13.73 -16.45 -1.16
C PHE A 379 14.60 -15.20 -1.17
N LYS A 380 15.86 -15.39 -1.48
CA LYS A 380 16.72 -14.29 -1.91
C LYS A 380 16.27 -13.82 -3.29
N LYS A 381 16.86 -12.76 -3.79
CA LYS A 381 16.57 -12.10 -5.07
C LYS A 381 16.42 -13.04 -6.29
N TYR A 382 17.03 -14.23 -6.25
CA TYR A 382 17.07 -15.19 -7.35
C TYR A 382 16.82 -16.62 -6.86
N VAL A 383 16.34 -17.49 -7.76
CA VAL A 383 16.25 -18.93 -7.54
C VAL A 383 17.64 -19.50 -7.30
N PRO A 384 17.86 -20.25 -6.19
CA PRO A 384 19.15 -20.89 -5.96
C PRO A 384 19.40 -22.06 -6.93
N SER A 385 20.65 -22.41 -7.18
CA SER A 385 21.03 -23.54 -8.05
C SER A 385 20.58 -24.92 -7.52
N THR A 386 20.18 -24.98 -6.26
CA THR A 386 19.53 -26.17 -5.67
C THR A 386 18.03 -26.24 -5.92
N GLY A 387 17.48 -25.22 -6.60
CA GLY A 387 16.04 -25.05 -6.80
C GLY A 387 15.30 -24.46 -5.60
N LEU A 388 14.02 -24.17 -5.80
CA LEU A 388 13.09 -23.69 -4.79
C LEU A 388 12.50 -24.88 -4.01
N SER A 389 12.56 -24.80 -2.68
CA SER A 389 11.92 -25.76 -1.80
C SER A 389 10.49 -25.32 -1.50
N ILE A 390 9.54 -25.69 -2.36
CA ILE A 390 8.11 -25.44 -2.25
C ILE A 390 7.40 -26.76 -2.03
N ASN A 391 6.61 -26.89 -0.97
CA ASN A 391 5.93 -28.14 -0.62
C ASN A 391 4.73 -28.43 -1.51
N SER A 392 3.93 -27.39 -1.81
CA SER A 392 2.69 -27.54 -2.58
C SER A 392 2.43 -26.33 -3.48
N THR A 393 1.92 -26.64 -4.67
CA THR A 393 1.44 -25.62 -5.63
C THR A 393 0.02 -25.96 -6.09
N VAL A 394 -0.65 -24.99 -6.70
CA VAL A 394 -1.92 -25.25 -7.38
C VAL A 394 -1.76 -26.32 -8.49
N LEU A 395 -0.60 -26.37 -9.15
CA LEU A 395 -0.33 -27.38 -10.19
C LEU A 395 -0.30 -28.81 -9.62
N ASP A 396 0.21 -29.02 -8.41
CA ASP A 396 0.16 -30.31 -7.71
C ASP A 396 -1.30 -30.72 -7.42
N LEU A 397 -2.17 -29.75 -7.07
CA LEU A 397 -3.58 -29.98 -6.84
C LEU A 397 -4.31 -30.35 -8.15
N LEU A 398 -3.97 -29.67 -9.25
CA LEU A 398 -4.52 -29.98 -10.59
C LEU A 398 -4.13 -31.39 -11.02
N GLU A 399 -2.86 -31.79 -10.82
CA GLU A 399 -2.39 -33.17 -11.08
C GLU A 399 -3.18 -34.19 -10.25
N LYS A 400 -3.31 -33.96 -8.95
CA LYS A 400 -4.05 -34.85 -8.04
C LYS A 400 -5.52 -35.01 -8.47
N LYS A 401 -6.13 -33.96 -9.01
CA LYS A 401 -7.51 -33.95 -9.50
C LYS A 401 -7.62 -34.36 -10.97
N ARG A 402 -6.51 -34.63 -11.66
CA ARG A 402 -6.46 -34.93 -13.10
C ARG A 402 -7.06 -33.85 -13.98
N ILE A 403 -6.93 -32.57 -13.56
CA ILE A 403 -7.36 -31.42 -14.33
C ILE A 403 -6.22 -31.01 -15.26
N PRO A 404 -6.43 -30.95 -16.58
CA PRO A 404 -5.40 -30.59 -17.54
C PRO A 404 -4.92 -29.16 -17.36
N TRP A 405 -3.60 -28.99 -17.31
CA TRP A 405 -2.97 -27.67 -17.26
C TRP A 405 -1.73 -27.59 -18.14
N LYS A 406 -1.39 -26.39 -18.60
CA LYS A 406 -0.13 -26.09 -19.31
C LYS A 406 0.37 -24.68 -18.93
N ILE A 407 1.69 -24.49 -19.08
CA ILE A 407 2.34 -23.20 -19.06
C ILE A 407 2.89 -22.94 -20.47
N TYR A 408 2.45 -21.86 -21.10
CA TYR A 408 2.92 -21.44 -22.42
C TYR A 408 3.89 -20.27 -22.25
N VAL A 409 5.08 -20.38 -22.81
CA VAL A 409 6.15 -19.41 -22.62
C VAL A 409 6.61 -18.88 -23.97
N GLU A 410 6.64 -17.56 -24.13
CA GLU A 410 7.13 -16.90 -25.34
C GLU A 410 8.61 -17.22 -25.55
N ASN A 411 8.96 -17.70 -26.76
CA ASN A 411 10.33 -18.09 -27.16
C ASN A 411 10.98 -19.04 -26.14
N TYR A 412 10.29 -20.12 -25.79
CA TYR A 412 10.69 -21.04 -24.72
C TYR A 412 12.01 -21.73 -25.02
N ASP A 413 13.01 -21.52 -24.16
CA ASP A 413 14.28 -22.22 -24.17
C ASP A 413 14.30 -23.32 -23.09
N PHE A 414 14.25 -24.57 -23.48
CA PHE A 414 14.23 -25.75 -22.59
C PHE A 414 15.50 -25.89 -21.73
N SER A 415 16.59 -25.20 -22.07
CA SER A 415 17.83 -25.21 -21.28
C SER A 415 17.75 -24.30 -20.04
N LEU A 416 16.77 -23.38 -19.99
CA LEU A 416 16.65 -22.41 -18.92
C LEU A 416 15.87 -22.98 -17.73
N ASN A 417 16.59 -23.42 -16.72
CA ASN A 417 16.04 -23.91 -15.46
C ASN A 417 16.96 -23.59 -14.27
N TYR A 418 16.61 -24.04 -13.07
CA TYR A 418 17.33 -23.72 -11.83
C TYR A 418 18.79 -24.19 -11.80
N THR A 419 19.19 -25.17 -12.60
CA THR A 419 20.59 -25.67 -12.67
C THR A 419 21.50 -24.75 -13.50
N ASN A 420 20.94 -23.82 -14.26
CA ASN A 420 21.67 -22.90 -15.12
C ASN A 420 21.83 -21.52 -14.44
N GLU A 421 23.04 -21.19 -14.03
CA GLU A 421 23.34 -20.00 -13.22
C GLU A 421 23.57 -18.69 -14.02
N ASN A 422 23.41 -18.70 -15.35
CA ASN A 422 23.61 -17.49 -16.13
C ASN A 422 22.51 -16.44 -15.88
N GLU A 423 22.78 -15.19 -16.25
CA GLU A 423 21.85 -14.06 -16.01
C GLU A 423 20.54 -14.20 -16.80
N SER A 424 20.56 -14.84 -17.98
CA SER A 424 19.35 -15.12 -18.75
C SER A 424 18.43 -16.09 -18.01
N SER A 425 18.98 -17.17 -17.45
CA SER A 425 18.22 -18.12 -16.62
C SER A 425 17.65 -17.45 -15.39
N LYS A 426 18.42 -16.67 -14.65
CA LYS A 426 17.94 -15.94 -13.46
C LYS A 426 16.74 -15.06 -13.77
N ARG A 427 16.80 -14.31 -14.89
CA ARG A 427 15.69 -13.47 -15.33
C ARG A 427 14.47 -14.31 -15.73
N TYR A 428 14.70 -15.38 -16.47
CA TYR A 428 13.64 -16.28 -16.93
C TYR A 428 12.89 -16.94 -15.75
N LEU A 429 13.64 -17.42 -14.76
CA LEU A 429 13.13 -18.03 -13.53
C LEU A 429 12.34 -17.03 -12.66
N THR A 430 12.68 -15.75 -12.74
CA THR A 430 11.90 -14.70 -12.06
C THR A 430 10.49 -14.58 -12.66
N LEU A 431 10.34 -14.78 -13.96
CA LEU A 431 9.04 -14.71 -14.65
C LEU A 431 8.30 -16.04 -14.61
N ASN A 432 9.02 -17.16 -14.65
CA ASN A 432 8.47 -18.51 -14.57
C ASN A 432 9.11 -19.28 -13.40
N PRO A 433 8.66 -19.06 -12.14
CA PRO A 433 9.25 -19.69 -10.98
C PRO A 433 9.07 -21.22 -10.93
N ILE A 434 8.15 -21.79 -11.71
CA ILE A 434 7.95 -23.24 -11.81
C ILE A 434 9.20 -23.95 -12.34
N LEU A 435 9.96 -23.30 -13.24
CA LEU A 435 11.27 -23.78 -13.70
C LEU A 435 12.36 -23.75 -12.60
N GLY A 436 12.06 -23.10 -11.48
CA GLY A 436 12.87 -23.11 -10.27
C GLY A 436 12.56 -24.26 -9.31
N ILE A 437 11.49 -25.00 -9.52
CA ILE A 437 11.04 -26.08 -8.60
C ILE A 437 11.45 -27.43 -9.18
N PRO A 438 12.40 -28.16 -8.54
CA PRO A 438 13.00 -29.39 -9.09
C PRO A 438 11.98 -30.43 -9.55
N ARG A 439 10.93 -30.71 -8.76
CA ARG A 439 9.94 -31.73 -9.13
C ARG A 439 9.19 -31.48 -10.43
N PHE A 440 9.08 -30.23 -10.88
CA PHE A 440 8.47 -29.90 -12.19
C PHE A 440 9.47 -29.99 -13.35
N VAL A 441 10.74 -29.70 -13.08
CA VAL A 441 11.80 -29.70 -14.09
C VAL A 441 12.33 -31.12 -14.32
N ASP A 442 12.59 -31.86 -13.25
CA ASP A 442 13.23 -33.17 -13.27
C ASP A 442 12.25 -34.31 -13.65
N ASN A 443 10.95 -34.06 -13.62
CA ASN A 443 9.94 -34.99 -14.07
C ASN A 443 9.56 -34.70 -15.53
N ALA A 444 9.92 -35.59 -16.44
CA ALA A 444 9.70 -35.41 -17.88
C ALA A 444 8.23 -35.19 -18.25
N THR A 445 7.27 -35.80 -17.54
CA THR A 445 5.83 -35.61 -17.79
C THR A 445 5.37 -34.20 -17.39
N LEU A 446 5.80 -33.72 -16.22
CA LEU A 446 5.41 -32.39 -15.75
C LEU A 446 6.14 -31.29 -16.52
N ASN A 447 7.42 -31.49 -16.83
CA ASN A 447 8.20 -30.58 -17.66
C ASN A 447 7.59 -30.44 -19.06
N GLY A 448 7.10 -31.53 -19.65
CA GLY A 448 6.42 -31.52 -20.96
C GLY A 448 5.13 -30.69 -21.00
N ARG A 449 4.59 -30.26 -19.85
CA ARG A 449 3.46 -29.33 -19.77
C ARG A 449 3.86 -27.87 -19.88
N ILE A 450 5.17 -27.57 -19.79
CA ILE A 450 5.73 -26.25 -20.03
C ILE A 450 6.16 -26.21 -21.50
N GLN A 451 5.53 -25.38 -22.30
CA GLN A 451 5.63 -25.41 -23.75
C GLN A 451 5.86 -24.02 -24.34
N ASP A 452 6.36 -23.99 -25.58
CA ASP A 452 6.43 -22.74 -26.34
C ASP A 452 5.04 -22.15 -26.60
N LEU A 453 4.94 -20.82 -26.62
CA LEU A 453 3.67 -20.10 -26.79
C LEU A 453 2.94 -20.45 -28.11
N SER A 454 3.63 -20.88 -29.14
CA SER A 454 3.01 -21.35 -30.38
C SER A 454 2.02 -22.50 -30.15
N ASN A 455 2.26 -23.31 -29.12
CA ASN A 455 1.35 -24.39 -28.74
C ASN A 455 0.02 -23.88 -28.17
N TYR A 456 -0.05 -22.67 -27.60
CA TYR A 456 -1.33 -22.08 -27.19
C TYR A 456 -2.26 -21.91 -28.40
N PHE A 457 -1.77 -21.35 -29.51
CA PHE A 457 -2.55 -21.17 -30.73
C PHE A 457 -2.91 -22.51 -31.41
N HIS A 458 -2.07 -23.53 -31.26
CA HIS A 458 -2.37 -24.87 -31.70
C HIS A 458 -3.50 -25.47 -30.84
N ASP A 459 -3.41 -25.38 -29.51
CA ASP A 459 -4.36 -25.95 -28.58
C ASP A 459 -5.74 -25.27 -28.65
N LEU A 460 -5.80 -23.98 -28.96
CA LEU A 460 -7.05 -23.27 -29.27
C LEU A 460 -7.83 -23.88 -30.44
N LYS A 461 -7.16 -24.56 -31.36
CA LYS A 461 -7.82 -25.26 -32.48
C LYS A 461 -8.17 -26.70 -32.12
N HIS A 462 -7.45 -27.33 -31.23
CA HIS A 462 -7.53 -28.75 -30.95
C HIS A 462 -8.05 -29.06 -29.53
N ASN A 463 -7.22 -28.84 -28.51
CA ASN A 463 -7.53 -29.24 -27.13
C ASN A 463 -6.90 -28.28 -26.11
N LEU A 464 -7.59 -27.16 -25.83
CA LEU A 464 -7.17 -26.21 -24.81
C LEU A 464 -7.30 -26.86 -23.42
N PRO A 465 -6.26 -26.83 -22.54
CA PRO A 465 -6.36 -27.35 -21.18
C PRO A 465 -7.31 -26.49 -20.33
N SER A 466 -7.80 -27.07 -19.23
CA SER A 466 -8.68 -26.35 -18.30
C SER A 466 -7.98 -25.18 -17.61
N VAL A 467 -6.68 -25.29 -17.35
CA VAL A 467 -5.90 -24.20 -16.77
C VAL A 467 -4.67 -23.91 -17.63
N SER A 468 -4.53 -22.67 -18.04
CA SER A 468 -3.41 -22.18 -18.85
C SER A 468 -2.73 -20.99 -18.17
N TYR A 469 -1.42 -21.04 -18.00
CA TYR A 469 -0.61 -19.88 -17.63
C TYR A 469 0.18 -19.42 -18.87
N ILE A 470 0.21 -18.12 -19.11
CA ILE A 470 0.96 -17.53 -20.24
C ILE A 470 2.03 -16.61 -19.67
N ILE A 471 3.27 -16.77 -20.13
CA ILE A 471 4.44 -16.02 -19.71
C ILE A 471 5.10 -15.43 -20.94
N LEU A 472 5.27 -14.10 -20.94
CA LEU A 472 5.77 -13.32 -22.06
C LEU A 472 7.12 -12.64 -21.71
N PRO A 473 8.27 -13.33 -21.71
CA PRO A 473 9.55 -12.76 -21.32
C PRO A 473 10.00 -11.59 -22.20
N ASP A 474 9.69 -11.61 -23.49
CA ASP A 474 10.11 -10.58 -24.46
C ASP A 474 9.07 -9.46 -24.60
N SER A 475 7.81 -9.79 -24.41
CA SER A 475 6.67 -8.87 -24.54
C SER A 475 6.16 -8.35 -23.20
N GLN A 476 7.08 -8.18 -22.22
CA GLN A 476 6.78 -7.57 -20.92
C GLN A 476 6.56 -6.08 -21.06
N GLU A 477 5.64 -5.54 -20.26
CA GLU A 477 5.34 -4.10 -20.21
C GLU A 477 6.14 -3.34 -19.14
N SER A 478 7.01 -4.03 -18.41
CA SER A 478 7.91 -3.39 -17.43
C SER A 478 8.87 -2.41 -18.10
N SER A 479 9.04 -1.23 -17.51
CA SER A 479 10.13 -0.32 -17.93
C SER A 479 11.49 -1.05 -17.92
N PRO A 480 12.36 -0.80 -18.90
CA PRO A 480 12.28 0.18 -19.99
C PRO A 480 11.70 -0.36 -21.31
N LYS A 481 10.96 -1.48 -21.28
CA LYS A 481 10.36 -2.05 -22.48
C LYS A 481 9.20 -1.20 -23.02
N ASP A 482 8.90 -1.41 -24.29
CA ASP A 482 7.80 -0.75 -24.98
C ASP A 482 6.47 -1.41 -24.60
N ILE A 483 5.55 -0.65 -23.99
CA ILE A 483 4.24 -1.17 -23.59
C ILE A 483 3.39 -1.58 -24.79
N LEU A 484 3.56 -0.95 -25.96
CA LEU A 484 2.79 -1.30 -27.16
C LEU A 484 3.05 -2.75 -27.58
N LYS A 485 4.30 -3.19 -27.53
CA LYS A 485 4.65 -4.58 -27.88
C LYS A 485 3.97 -5.58 -26.93
N GLY A 486 3.98 -5.28 -25.63
CA GLY A 486 3.31 -6.12 -24.64
C GLY A 486 1.79 -6.17 -24.86
N GLN A 487 1.19 -5.00 -25.06
CA GLN A 487 -0.24 -4.87 -25.33
C GLN A 487 -0.65 -5.62 -26.61
N GLU A 488 0.08 -5.47 -27.71
CA GLU A 488 -0.18 -6.19 -28.97
C GLU A 488 -0.18 -7.71 -28.75
N SER A 489 0.81 -8.22 -28.01
CA SER A 489 0.89 -9.65 -27.69
C SER A 489 -0.30 -10.11 -26.86
N VAL A 490 -0.66 -9.40 -25.79
CA VAL A 490 -1.79 -9.76 -24.93
C VAL A 490 -3.12 -9.69 -25.70
N VAL A 491 -3.33 -8.64 -26.45
CA VAL A 491 -4.57 -8.46 -27.24
C VAL A 491 -4.69 -9.56 -28.30
N SER A 492 -3.61 -9.95 -28.94
CA SER A 492 -3.59 -11.07 -29.89
C SER A 492 -4.02 -12.40 -29.25
N LEU A 493 -3.55 -12.66 -28.02
CA LEU A 493 -3.94 -13.87 -27.26
C LEU A 493 -5.43 -13.86 -26.92
N ILE A 494 -5.95 -12.71 -26.45
CA ILE A 494 -7.37 -12.55 -26.10
C ILE A 494 -8.25 -12.70 -27.35
N ILE A 495 -7.93 -12.04 -28.46
CA ILE A 495 -8.68 -12.14 -29.70
C ILE A 495 -8.69 -13.58 -30.22
N SER A 496 -7.53 -14.27 -30.16
CA SER A 496 -7.44 -15.67 -30.58
C SER A 496 -8.34 -16.59 -29.74
N LEU A 497 -8.43 -16.33 -28.42
CA LEU A 497 -9.37 -17.05 -27.56
C LEU A 497 -10.82 -16.72 -27.93
N MET A 498 -11.17 -15.44 -28.11
CA MET A 498 -12.51 -15.01 -28.49
C MET A 498 -12.99 -15.61 -29.83
N GLN A 499 -12.07 -15.85 -30.75
CA GLN A 499 -12.36 -16.49 -32.04
C GLN A 499 -12.38 -18.03 -31.97
N SER A 500 -12.01 -18.63 -30.85
CA SER A 500 -11.97 -20.07 -30.68
C SER A 500 -13.32 -20.65 -30.24
N LYS A 501 -13.51 -21.97 -30.41
CA LYS A 501 -14.67 -22.69 -29.86
C LYS A 501 -14.76 -22.68 -28.33
N TYR A 502 -13.67 -22.30 -27.64
CA TYR A 502 -13.58 -22.30 -26.18
C TYR A 502 -14.05 -20.99 -25.55
N TRP A 503 -14.25 -19.91 -26.34
CA TRP A 503 -14.60 -18.60 -25.80
C TRP A 503 -15.80 -18.65 -24.84
N ASN A 504 -16.86 -19.34 -25.24
CA ASN A 504 -18.12 -19.39 -24.46
C ASN A 504 -17.99 -20.05 -23.08
N ASN A 505 -16.87 -20.72 -22.80
CA ASN A 505 -16.64 -21.41 -21.53
C ASN A 505 -15.30 -20.98 -20.90
N SER A 506 -14.82 -19.78 -21.24
CA SER A 506 -13.49 -19.31 -20.80
C SER A 506 -13.56 -18.06 -19.93
N LEU A 507 -12.57 -17.98 -19.04
CA LEU A 507 -12.18 -16.78 -18.31
C LEU A 507 -10.71 -16.49 -18.60
N PHE A 508 -10.41 -15.29 -19.12
CA PHE A 508 -9.06 -14.79 -19.27
C PHE A 508 -8.80 -13.75 -18.19
N ILE A 509 -7.71 -13.91 -17.45
CA ILE A 509 -7.27 -13.01 -16.36
C ILE A 509 -5.95 -12.37 -16.78
N LEU A 510 -5.98 -11.06 -16.97
CA LEU A 510 -4.78 -10.23 -17.16
C LEU A 510 -4.46 -9.52 -15.86
N THR A 511 -3.29 -9.75 -15.31
CA THR A 511 -2.79 -9.06 -14.10
C THR A 511 -1.30 -8.70 -14.24
N TYR A 512 -0.71 -8.10 -13.21
CA TYR A 512 0.66 -7.61 -13.21
C TYR A 512 1.42 -8.08 -11.97
N SER A 513 2.74 -8.29 -12.10
CA SER A 513 3.58 -8.82 -11.02
C SER A 513 3.86 -7.83 -9.88
N GLY A 514 3.52 -6.56 -10.04
CA GLY A 514 3.71 -5.51 -9.05
C GLY A 514 3.69 -4.11 -9.66
N SER A 515 3.73 -3.07 -8.83
CA SER A 515 3.65 -1.67 -9.28
C SER A 515 4.88 -1.16 -10.02
N GLY A 516 6.06 -1.77 -9.81
CA GLY A 516 7.30 -1.38 -10.50
C GLY A 516 7.83 0.00 -10.16
N GLY A 517 7.45 0.57 -9.03
CA GLY A 517 7.83 1.91 -8.60
C GLY A 517 6.93 3.03 -9.11
N TRP A 518 5.93 2.72 -9.94
CA TRP A 518 4.91 3.67 -10.40
C TRP A 518 3.98 4.10 -9.26
N TYR A 519 3.53 5.34 -9.31
CA TYR A 519 2.62 5.92 -8.33
C TYR A 519 1.29 5.17 -8.28
N ASP A 520 0.78 5.00 -7.08
CA ASP A 520 -0.59 4.61 -6.78
C ASP A 520 -1.07 5.39 -5.56
N HIS A 521 -2.29 5.93 -5.60
CA HIS A 521 -2.80 6.76 -4.51
C HIS A 521 -3.46 5.96 -3.40
N VAL A 522 -3.80 4.68 -3.66
CA VAL A 522 -4.52 3.84 -2.69
C VAL A 522 -3.54 3.06 -1.82
N SER A 523 -3.69 3.24 -0.50
CA SER A 523 -2.92 2.48 0.48
C SER A 523 -3.36 1.01 0.51
N PRO A 524 -2.43 0.05 0.46
CA PRO A 524 -2.75 -1.36 0.62
C PRO A 524 -3.40 -1.66 1.97
N PRO A 525 -4.26 -2.70 2.06
CA PRO A 525 -4.87 -3.13 3.31
C PRO A 525 -3.81 -3.57 4.33
N GLN A 526 -3.92 -3.09 5.58
CA GLN A 526 -2.98 -3.38 6.66
C GLN A 526 -3.42 -4.52 7.60
N ASN A 527 -4.60 -5.10 7.37
CA ASN A 527 -5.21 -6.07 8.28
C ASN A 527 -5.03 -7.54 7.85
N SER A 528 -4.11 -7.82 6.93
CA SER A 528 -3.84 -9.17 6.45
C SER A 528 -2.63 -9.78 7.17
N GLU A 529 -2.58 -11.11 7.26
CA GLU A 529 -1.38 -11.85 7.68
C GLU A 529 -0.19 -11.61 6.74
N PHE A 530 -0.44 -11.00 5.57
CA PHE A 530 0.53 -10.72 4.52
C PHE A 530 0.61 -9.23 4.24
N GLU A 531 1.82 -8.71 4.06
CA GLU A 531 2.06 -7.34 3.57
C GLU A 531 1.81 -7.28 2.06
N HIS A 532 0.64 -6.81 1.65
CA HIS A 532 0.33 -6.60 0.23
C HIS A 532 1.16 -5.46 -0.37
N GLY A 533 1.53 -5.62 -1.65
CA GLY A 533 2.09 -4.52 -2.44
C GLY A 533 1.02 -3.55 -2.91
N PHE A 534 1.40 -2.56 -3.73
CA PHE A 534 0.46 -1.59 -4.30
C PHE A 534 -0.48 -2.23 -5.31
N ARG A 535 -1.58 -1.53 -5.64
CA ARG A 535 -2.53 -1.98 -6.64
C ARG A 535 -1.87 -2.23 -7.99
N VAL A 536 -2.37 -3.23 -8.67
CA VAL A 536 -1.97 -3.57 -10.04
C VAL A 536 -3.20 -3.66 -10.94
N PRO A 537 -3.09 -3.30 -12.23
CA PRO A 537 -4.20 -3.46 -13.16
C PRO A 537 -4.60 -4.93 -13.24
N THR A 538 -5.91 -5.21 -13.12
CA THR A 538 -6.40 -6.57 -13.28
C THR A 538 -7.74 -6.57 -14.01
N LEU A 539 -7.80 -7.35 -15.10
CA LEU A 539 -8.98 -7.50 -15.95
C LEU A 539 -9.46 -8.96 -15.95
N PHE A 540 -10.76 -9.13 -15.76
CA PHE A 540 -11.45 -10.43 -15.89
C PHE A 540 -12.29 -10.40 -17.15
N ILE A 541 -11.87 -11.15 -18.16
CA ILE A 541 -12.40 -11.11 -19.53
C ILE A 541 -13.10 -12.44 -19.83
N SER A 542 -14.43 -12.42 -19.92
CA SER A 542 -15.26 -13.60 -20.12
C SER A 542 -16.60 -13.21 -20.74
N PRO A 543 -17.29 -14.08 -21.49
CA PRO A 543 -18.69 -13.87 -21.88
C PRO A 543 -19.65 -13.74 -20.69
N TYR A 544 -19.20 -14.13 -19.50
CA TYR A 544 -20.00 -14.10 -18.26
C TYR A 544 -19.66 -12.89 -17.38
N SER A 545 -18.67 -12.10 -17.74
CA SER A 545 -18.43 -10.82 -17.07
C SER A 545 -19.45 -9.78 -17.54
N HIS A 546 -19.94 -8.96 -16.62
CA HIS A 546 -20.82 -7.86 -16.95
C HIS A 546 -20.02 -6.72 -17.60
N GLU A 547 -20.62 -6.05 -18.58
CA GLU A 547 -20.00 -4.93 -19.28
C GLU A 547 -19.69 -3.76 -18.32
N GLY A 548 -18.48 -3.23 -18.38
CA GLY A 548 -18.07 -2.00 -17.71
C GLY A 548 -18.17 -2.02 -16.20
N ILE A 549 -18.18 -3.18 -15.54
CA ILE A 549 -18.16 -3.21 -14.08
C ILE A 549 -16.73 -2.98 -13.57
N VAL A 550 -16.61 -1.95 -12.77
CA VAL A 550 -15.46 -1.75 -11.91
C VAL A 550 -15.79 -2.34 -10.55
N ASP A 551 -15.13 -3.44 -10.18
CA ASP A 551 -15.34 -4.12 -8.91
C ASP A 551 -14.31 -3.61 -7.91
N SER A 552 -14.82 -2.86 -6.91
CA SER A 552 -14.02 -2.16 -5.89
C SER A 552 -14.15 -2.79 -4.49
#